data_05b3e8442ac61d93e5364d3714016673
#
_entry.id   05b3e8442ac61d93e5364d3714016673
#
_cell.length_a   1.000
_cell.length_b   1.000
_cell.length_c   1.000
_cell.angle_alpha   90.00
_cell.angle_beta   90.00
_cell.angle_gamma   90.00
#
_symmetry.space_group_name_H-M   'P 1'
#
loop_
_entity.id
_entity.type
_entity.pdbx_description
1 polymer ?
#
loop_
_entity_poly.entity_id
_entity_poly.type
_entity_poly.pdbx_seq_one_letter_code
_entity_poly.pdbx_strand_id
1 'polypeptide(L)'
;VGMVLVNFKYEIEKSERIRLKFSPDMAYCSRVAELAEEFLKDMDQKEKLLGIGIAIPGIINQEQKLVIKSHTLKLENYSLNFLEQGFSVPVYFSNDANAAMMAEDLHVHQNAIYLSLNQTLGGAFCIEGKLFSGENQKAGEFGHMVLVPGGRKCYCGKAGCADAYCAASALLDEKTE
;
A
#
# COMPACT_ATOMS: atom_id res chain seq x y z
N VAL A 1 11.12 -3.43 -2.65
CA VAL A 1 10.32 -2.70 -3.64
C VAL A 1 9.89 -3.67 -4.71
N GLY A 2 8.58 -3.69 -5.05
CA GLY A 2 8.03 -4.37 -6.21
C GLY A 2 7.68 -3.33 -7.27
N MET A 3 8.01 -3.59 -8.52
CA MET A 3 7.70 -2.72 -9.65
C MET A 3 6.96 -3.52 -10.71
N VAL A 4 5.92 -2.93 -11.28
CA VAL A 4 5.08 -3.54 -12.31
C VAL A 4 4.81 -2.48 -13.37
N LEU A 5 5.01 -2.81 -14.62
CA LEU A 5 4.59 -2.02 -15.75
C LEU A 5 3.29 -2.60 -16.29
N VAL A 6 2.28 -1.75 -16.41
CA VAL A 6 0.94 -2.14 -16.84
C VAL A 6 0.50 -1.25 -17.99
N ASN A 7 -0.06 -1.83 -19.04
CA ASN A 7 -0.66 -1.09 -20.14
C ASN A 7 -2.14 -0.75 -19.88
N PHE A 8 -2.76 0.00 -20.79
CA PHE A 8 -4.18 0.39 -20.68
C PHE A 8 -5.20 -0.74 -20.75
N LYS A 9 -4.77 -1.94 -21.12
CA LYS A 9 -5.61 -3.14 -21.09
C LYS A 9 -5.49 -3.89 -19.77
N TYR A 10 -4.76 -3.30 -18.80
CA TYR A 10 -4.42 -3.92 -17.52
C TYR A 10 -3.53 -5.18 -17.64
N GLU A 11 -2.82 -5.32 -18.77
CA GLU A 11 -1.87 -6.40 -18.97
C GLU A 11 -0.53 -6.02 -18.36
N ILE A 12 0.08 -6.95 -17.62
CA ILE A 12 1.41 -6.77 -17.04
C ILE A 12 2.46 -7.01 -18.13
N GLU A 13 3.18 -5.96 -18.51
CA GLU A 13 4.25 -6.02 -19.51
C GLU A 13 5.60 -6.37 -18.89
N LYS A 14 5.86 -5.89 -17.69
CA LYS A 14 7.11 -6.17 -16.96
C LYS A 14 6.84 -6.17 -15.47
N SER A 15 7.50 -7.05 -14.74
CA SER A 15 7.47 -7.04 -13.27
C SER A 15 8.85 -7.39 -12.72
N GLU A 16 9.22 -6.73 -11.61
CA GLU A 16 10.47 -6.97 -10.92
C GLU A 16 10.30 -6.77 -9.42
N ARG A 17 11.02 -7.55 -8.61
CA ARG A 17 11.05 -7.41 -7.16
C ARG A 17 12.49 -7.28 -6.68
N ILE A 18 12.79 -6.16 -6.06
CA ILE A 18 14.11 -5.84 -5.54
C ILE A 18 14.04 -5.74 -4.02
N ARG A 19 14.97 -6.41 -3.34
CA ARG A 19 15.10 -6.29 -1.88
C ARG A 19 15.84 -5.00 -1.54
N LEU A 20 15.10 -4.00 -1.09
CA LEU A 20 15.63 -2.74 -0.61
C LEU A 20 15.11 -2.50 0.81
N LYS A 21 16.02 -2.31 1.77
CA LYS A 21 15.64 -1.99 3.14
C LYS A 21 15.08 -0.57 3.17
N PHE A 22 13.87 -0.42 3.71
CA PHE A 22 13.25 0.89 3.85
C PHE A 22 14.06 1.78 4.81
N SER A 23 14.23 3.05 4.42
CA SER A 23 14.75 4.14 5.25
C SER A 23 13.98 5.42 4.91
N PRO A 24 13.54 6.21 5.91
CA PRO A 24 12.78 7.43 5.67
C PRO A 24 13.70 8.63 5.34
N ASP A 25 14.64 8.46 4.42
CA ASP A 25 15.62 9.46 4.04
C ASP A 25 15.67 9.70 2.53
N MET A 26 16.35 10.78 2.14
CA MET A 26 16.52 11.18 0.75
C MET A 26 17.29 10.14 -0.08
N ALA A 27 18.25 9.45 0.52
CA ALA A 27 19.03 8.44 -0.18
C ALA A 27 18.14 7.25 -0.61
N TYR A 28 17.20 6.85 0.25
CA TYR A 28 16.20 5.84 -0.11
C TYR A 28 15.31 6.31 -1.26
N CYS A 29 14.80 7.55 -1.19
CA CYS A 29 13.94 8.11 -2.24
C CYS A 29 14.69 8.17 -3.59
N SER A 30 15.93 8.66 -3.59
CA SER A 30 16.78 8.69 -4.79
C SER A 30 17.01 7.28 -5.34
N ARG A 31 17.29 6.30 -4.47
CA ARG A 31 17.51 4.92 -4.92
C ARG A 31 16.25 4.28 -5.51
N VAL A 32 15.06 4.61 -4.98
CA VAL A 32 13.78 4.14 -5.56
C VAL A 32 13.58 4.74 -6.96
N ALA A 33 13.89 6.02 -7.14
CA ALA A 33 13.79 6.67 -8.44
C ALA A 33 14.78 6.06 -9.46
N GLU A 34 16.05 5.86 -9.08
CA GLU A 34 17.05 5.18 -9.90
C GLU A 34 16.60 3.78 -10.32
N LEU A 35 16.07 2.99 -9.39
CA LEU A 35 15.56 1.65 -9.68
C LEU A 35 14.38 1.69 -10.66
N ALA A 36 13.52 2.68 -10.55
CA ALA A 36 12.42 2.86 -11.50
C ALA A 36 12.94 3.24 -12.89
N GLU A 37 13.97 4.10 -12.98
CA GLU A 37 14.62 4.43 -14.25
C GLU A 37 15.30 3.20 -14.86
N GLU A 38 16.05 2.42 -14.05
CA GLU A 38 16.67 1.17 -14.48
C GLU A 38 15.59 0.18 -15.00
N PHE A 39 14.47 0.05 -14.28
CA PHE A 39 13.35 -0.80 -14.67
C PHE A 39 12.72 -0.40 -16.00
N LEU A 40 12.68 0.90 -16.30
CA LEU A 40 12.08 1.46 -17.52
C LEU A 40 13.07 1.55 -18.69
N LYS A 41 14.37 1.26 -18.48
CA LYS A 41 15.43 1.50 -19.45
C LYS A 41 15.23 0.79 -20.80
N ASP A 42 14.65 -0.42 -20.79
CA ASP A 42 14.44 -1.25 -21.97
C ASP A 42 13.11 -0.95 -22.68
N MET A 43 12.34 0.02 -22.19
CA MET A 43 11.11 0.43 -22.85
C MET A 43 11.42 1.33 -24.04
N ASP A 44 11.01 0.91 -25.24
CA ASP A 44 11.16 1.66 -26.50
C ASP A 44 10.40 3.01 -26.52
N GLN A 45 9.62 3.31 -25.47
CA GLN A 45 8.69 4.44 -25.46
C GLN A 45 8.54 5.06 -24.06
N LYS A 46 9.65 5.48 -23.44
CA LYS A 46 9.61 6.29 -22.18
C LYS A 46 8.64 7.48 -22.26
N GLU A 47 8.47 8.04 -23.45
CA GLU A 47 7.54 9.14 -23.75
C GLU A 47 6.07 8.77 -23.57
N LYS A 48 5.75 7.48 -23.45
CA LYS A 48 4.37 7.00 -23.23
C LYS A 48 4.06 6.61 -21.78
N LEU A 49 5.02 6.75 -20.87
CA LEU A 49 4.72 6.58 -19.45
C LEU A 49 3.83 7.72 -18.98
N LEU A 50 2.62 7.42 -18.56
CA LEU A 50 1.62 8.44 -18.19
C LEU A 50 1.67 8.82 -16.74
N GLY A 51 2.16 7.95 -15.88
CA GLY A 51 2.25 8.19 -14.45
C GLY A 51 2.75 6.97 -13.69
N ILE A 52 2.98 7.17 -12.41
CA ILE A 52 3.45 6.14 -11.48
C ILE A 52 2.48 6.07 -10.30
N GLY A 53 1.98 4.87 -10.01
CA GLY A 53 1.27 4.57 -8.78
C GLY A 53 2.21 3.98 -7.74
N ILE A 54 2.22 4.51 -6.53
CA ILE A 54 3.03 4.00 -5.42
C ILE A 54 2.11 3.57 -4.28
N ALA A 55 2.07 2.26 -4.02
CA ALA A 55 1.35 1.68 -2.90
C ALA A 55 2.24 1.61 -1.66
N ILE A 56 1.76 2.17 -0.54
CA ILE A 56 2.50 2.27 0.72
C ILE A 56 1.63 1.73 1.85
N PRO A 57 2.15 0.84 2.72
CA PRO A 57 1.39 0.37 3.87
C PRO A 57 1.17 1.51 4.87
N GLY A 58 -0.08 1.82 5.19
CA GLY A 58 -0.46 2.85 6.15
C GLY A 58 -1.58 3.77 5.66
N ILE A 59 -1.90 4.76 6.48
CA ILE A 59 -2.95 5.74 6.20
C ILE A 59 -2.34 6.86 5.36
N ILE A 60 -2.81 7.02 4.13
CA ILE A 60 -2.26 7.97 3.15
C ILE A 60 -3.27 9.08 2.87
N ASN A 61 -2.81 10.31 2.94
CA ASN A 61 -3.53 11.47 2.40
C ASN A 61 -2.91 11.82 1.05
N GLN A 62 -3.62 11.49 -0.02
CA GLN A 62 -3.16 11.73 -1.39
C GLN A 62 -3.06 13.24 -1.72
N GLU A 63 -4.02 14.04 -1.27
CA GLU A 63 -4.05 15.49 -1.57
C GLU A 63 -2.87 16.23 -0.95
N GLN A 64 -2.53 15.85 0.29
CA GLN A 64 -1.40 16.43 1.02
C GLN A 64 -0.08 15.71 0.73
N LYS A 65 -0.10 14.60 -0.01
CA LYS A 65 1.05 13.71 -0.26
C LYS A 65 1.75 13.35 1.04
N LEU A 66 0.97 12.82 1.98
CA LEU A 66 1.40 12.59 3.35
C LEU A 66 1.07 11.15 3.77
N VAL A 67 2.03 10.47 4.36
CA VAL A 67 1.76 9.31 5.21
C VAL A 67 1.32 9.85 6.57
N ILE A 68 0.01 9.80 6.86
CA ILE A 68 -0.51 10.21 8.16
C ILE A 68 0.09 9.32 9.24
N LYS A 69 0.00 8.00 9.03
CA LYS A 69 0.56 7.00 9.94
C LYS A 69 0.82 5.68 9.23
N SER A 70 1.98 5.11 9.47
CA SER A 70 2.30 3.73 9.09
C SER A 70 2.94 3.02 10.28
N HIS A 71 2.25 2.02 10.82
CA HIS A 71 2.80 1.19 11.88
C HIS A 71 3.92 0.29 11.36
N THR A 72 3.76 -0.25 10.15
CA THR A 72 4.73 -1.14 9.50
C THR A 72 6.04 -0.45 9.20
N LEU A 73 5.98 0.79 8.67
CA LEU A 73 7.16 1.58 8.33
C LEU A 73 7.63 2.49 9.49
N LYS A 74 6.87 2.53 10.60
CA LYS A 74 7.13 3.41 11.75
C LYS A 74 7.19 4.88 11.35
N LEU A 75 6.27 5.32 10.50
CA LEU A 75 6.15 6.68 10.03
C LEU A 75 4.93 7.37 10.65
N GLU A 76 5.07 8.66 10.89
CA GLU A 76 3.98 9.55 11.31
C GLU A 76 4.22 10.95 10.71
N ASN A 77 3.19 11.49 10.04
CA ASN A 77 3.23 12.79 9.37
C ASN A 77 4.43 12.92 8.39
N TYR A 78 4.71 11.86 7.63
CA TYR A 78 5.84 11.81 6.71
C TYR A 78 5.45 12.30 5.32
N SER A 79 6.15 13.34 4.81
CA SER A 79 5.92 13.89 3.47
C SER A 79 6.44 12.97 2.37
N LEU A 80 5.62 12.77 1.34
CA LEU A 80 5.95 11.99 0.14
C LEU A 80 6.49 12.86 -1.02
N ASN A 81 6.59 14.18 -0.81
CA ASN A 81 7.05 15.11 -1.86
C ASN A 81 8.44 14.76 -2.39
N PHE A 82 9.35 14.30 -1.53
CA PHE A 82 10.69 13.92 -1.96
C PHE A 82 10.69 12.71 -2.90
N LEU A 83 9.79 11.75 -2.64
CA LEU A 83 9.66 10.59 -3.51
C LEU A 83 9.05 10.98 -4.86
N GLU A 84 8.09 11.89 -4.87
CA GLU A 84 7.51 12.42 -6.11
C GLU A 84 8.52 13.17 -6.97
N GLN A 85 9.38 14.00 -6.35
CA GLN A 85 10.39 14.79 -7.06
C GLN A 85 11.41 13.95 -7.83
N GLY A 86 11.55 12.67 -7.49
CA GLY A 86 12.39 11.73 -8.21
C GLY A 86 11.87 11.32 -9.59
N PHE A 87 10.66 11.73 -9.97
CA PHE A 87 10.02 11.29 -11.21
C PHE A 87 9.59 12.48 -12.08
N SER A 88 9.69 12.30 -13.41
CA SER A 88 9.31 13.31 -14.41
C SER A 88 7.84 13.23 -14.85
N VAL A 89 7.09 12.25 -14.35
CA VAL A 89 5.67 12.01 -14.63
C VAL A 89 4.84 12.14 -13.36
N PRO A 90 3.52 12.35 -13.45
CA PRO A 90 2.65 12.40 -12.28
C PRO A 90 2.78 11.16 -11.39
N VAL A 91 2.84 11.35 -10.08
CA VAL A 91 2.90 10.28 -9.07
C VAL A 91 1.64 10.28 -8.22
N TYR A 92 1.07 9.11 -8.05
CA TYR A 92 -0.11 8.88 -7.21
C TYR A 92 0.25 7.94 -6.07
N PHE A 93 -0.12 8.32 -4.86
CA PHE A 93 0.11 7.52 -3.65
C PHE A 93 -1.19 6.90 -3.17
N SER A 94 -1.13 5.66 -2.75
CA SER A 94 -2.27 4.96 -2.17
C SER A 94 -1.83 4.04 -1.04
N ASN A 95 -2.75 3.72 -0.15
CA ASN A 95 -2.60 2.57 0.73
C ASN A 95 -2.53 1.28 -0.10
N ASP A 96 -1.78 0.30 0.35
CA ASP A 96 -1.56 -0.97 -0.37
C ASP A 96 -2.85 -1.79 -0.55
N ALA A 97 -3.71 -1.87 0.47
CA ALA A 97 -5.00 -2.56 0.35
C ALA A 97 -5.99 -1.79 -0.54
N ASN A 98 -5.97 -0.44 -0.47
CA ASN A 98 -6.76 0.40 -1.36
C ASN A 98 -6.32 0.24 -2.82
N ALA A 99 -5.02 0.22 -3.09
CA ALA A 99 -4.47 0.00 -4.43
C ALA A 99 -4.85 -1.40 -4.96
N ALA A 100 -4.77 -2.42 -4.12
CA ALA A 100 -5.17 -3.78 -4.49
C ALA A 100 -6.68 -3.88 -4.78
N MET A 101 -7.53 -3.23 -3.97
CA MET A 101 -8.97 -3.15 -4.22
C MET A 101 -9.27 -2.49 -5.57
N MET A 102 -8.55 -1.42 -5.93
CA MET A 102 -8.74 -0.71 -7.20
C MET A 102 -8.27 -1.52 -8.41
N ALA A 103 -7.39 -2.51 -8.21
CA ALA A 103 -6.96 -3.42 -9.26
C ALA A 103 -8.00 -4.52 -9.59
N GLU A 104 -8.98 -4.73 -8.71
CA GLU A 104 -10.09 -5.62 -8.97
C GLU A 104 -11.10 -4.96 -9.94
N ASP A 105 -11.92 -5.76 -10.60
CA ASP A 105 -12.94 -5.24 -11.51
C ASP A 105 -14.13 -4.61 -10.75
N LEU A 106 -13.98 -3.35 -10.39
CA LEU A 106 -15.00 -2.58 -9.68
C LEU A 106 -16.27 -2.31 -10.53
N HIS A 107 -16.21 -2.51 -11.84
CA HIS A 107 -17.41 -2.43 -12.69
C HIS A 107 -18.36 -3.60 -12.44
N VAL A 108 -17.81 -4.77 -12.09
CA VAL A 108 -18.57 -5.96 -11.71
C VAL A 108 -18.99 -5.90 -10.23
N HIS A 109 -18.12 -5.39 -9.38
CA HIS A 109 -18.30 -5.38 -7.93
C HIS A 109 -18.51 -3.95 -7.40
N GLN A 110 -19.70 -3.40 -7.63
CA GLN A 110 -20.01 -2.03 -7.21
C GLN A 110 -19.97 -1.82 -5.69
N ASN A 111 -20.31 -2.85 -4.91
CA ASN A 111 -20.21 -2.80 -3.44
C ASN A 111 -19.41 -4.02 -2.99
N ALA A 112 -18.21 -3.80 -2.50
CA ALA A 112 -17.31 -4.87 -2.11
C ALA A 112 -16.44 -4.49 -0.92
N ILE A 113 -15.97 -5.52 -0.23
CA ILE A 113 -14.94 -5.44 0.81
C ILE A 113 -13.74 -6.24 0.31
N TYR A 114 -12.58 -5.62 0.32
CA TYR A 114 -11.30 -6.29 0.06
C TYR A 114 -10.62 -6.57 1.40
N LEU A 115 -10.15 -7.79 1.61
CA LEU A 115 -9.34 -8.19 2.76
C LEU A 115 -7.98 -8.69 2.28
N SER A 116 -6.92 -8.04 2.73
CA SER A 116 -5.54 -8.42 2.45
C SER A 116 -4.99 -9.23 3.61
N LEU A 117 -4.98 -10.56 3.47
CA LEU A 117 -4.48 -11.51 4.48
C LEU A 117 -2.99 -11.80 4.21
N ASN A 118 -2.14 -10.87 4.61
CA ASN A 118 -0.68 -10.95 4.46
C ASN A 118 0.00 -10.99 5.85
N GLN A 119 1.25 -10.49 5.94
CA GLN A 119 1.97 -10.33 7.21
C GLN A 119 1.17 -9.53 8.23
N THR A 120 0.34 -8.60 7.74
CA THR A 120 -0.66 -7.86 8.49
C THR A 120 -2.01 -8.01 7.81
N LEU A 121 -3.10 -7.80 8.53
CA LEU A 121 -4.45 -7.75 7.99
C LEU A 121 -4.78 -6.32 7.56
N GLY A 122 -4.86 -6.11 6.26
CA GLY A 122 -5.35 -4.87 5.65
C GLY A 122 -6.74 -5.02 5.05
N GLY A 123 -7.31 -3.90 4.60
CA GLY A 123 -8.55 -3.97 3.85
C GLY A 123 -8.98 -2.65 3.24
N ALA A 124 -9.97 -2.73 2.38
CA ALA A 124 -10.56 -1.59 1.70
C ALA A 124 -12.06 -1.79 1.46
N PHE A 125 -12.78 -0.68 1.28
CA PHE A 125 -14.18 -0.66 0.90
C PHE A 125 -14.36 -0.07 -0.50
N CYS A 126 -15.22 -0.70 -1.29
CA CYS A 126 -15.78 -0.13 -2.51
C CYS A 126 -17.29 0.06 -2.32
N ILE A 127 -17.79 1.26 -2.60
CA ILE A 127 -19.22 1.59 -2.54
C ILE A 127 -19.57 2.30 -3.85
N GLU A 128 -20.56 1.79 -4.56
CA GLU A 128 -21.00 2.29 -5.86
C GLU A 128 -19.83 2.39 -6.89
N GLY A 129 -18.96 1.38 -6.91
CA GLY A 129 -17.81 1.33 -7.81
C GLY A 129 -16.68 2.29 -7.44
N LYS A 130 -16.73 2.93 -6.26
CA LYS A 130 -15.73 3.89 -5.80
C LYS A 130 -15.09 3.44 -4.50
N LEU A 131 -13.79 3.67 -4.39
CA LEU A 131 -13.08 3.47 -3.14
C LEU A 131 -13.64 4.40 -2.05
N PHE A 132 -14.02 3.82 -0.93
CA PHE A 132 -14.49 4.57 0.23
C PHE A 132 -13.39 4.64 1.29
N SER A 133 -12.77 5.79 1.42
CA SER A 133 -11.66 6.03 2.36
C SER A 133 -12.12 6.57 3.73
N GLY A 134 -13.37 7.05 3.82
CA GLY A 134 -13.87 7.75 5.00
C GLY A 134 -13.25 9.16 5.15
N GLU A 135 -13.81 9.92 6.08
CA GLU A 135 -13.41 11.33 6.31
C GLU A 135 -11.92 11.47 6.70
N ASN A 136 -11.39 10.52 7.46
CA ASN A 136 -10.02 10.55 7.98
C ASN A 136 -9.09 9.54 7.30
N GLN A 137 -9.43 9.06 6.10
CA GLN A 137 -8.68 8.04 5.35
C GLN A 137 -8.50 6.72 6.12
N LYS A 138 -9.42 6.41 7.05
CA LYS A 138 -9.31 5.24 7.95
C LYS A 138 -10.36 4.17 7.68
N ALA A 139 -11.17 4.31 6.64
CA ALA A 139 -12.04 3.22 6.23
C ALA A 139 -11.18 2.02 5.78
N GLY A 140 -11.62 0.82 6.10
CA GLY A 140 -10.89 -0.39 5.75
C GLY A 140 -9.80 -0.81 6.74
N GLU A 141 -9.60 -0.10 7.86
CA GLU A 141 -8.68 -0.50 8.94
C GLU A 141 -9.18 -1.74 9.71
N PHE A 142 -9.59 -2.81 8.98
CA PHE A 142 -10.17 -4.03 9.55
C PHE A 142 -9.22 -4.76 10.49
N GLY A 143 -7.91 -4.71 10.21
CA GLY A 143 -6.91 -5.32 11.07
C GLY A 143 -6.94 -4.78 12.51
N HIS A 144 -7.41 -3.55 12.68
CA HIS A 144 -7.42 -2.89 13.99
C HIS A 144 -8.80 -2.84 14.66
N MET A 145 -9.80 -3.55 14.10
CA MET A 145 -11.05 -3.83 14.79
C MET A 145 -10.81 -4.79 15.95
N VAL A 146 -11.37 -4.48 17.12
CA VAL A 146 -11.22 -5.35 18.30
C VAL A 146 -12.18 -6.52 18.20
N LEU A 147 -11.66 -7.74 18.02
CA LEU A 147 -12.43 -8.99 18.01
C LEU A 147 -12.51 -9.60 19.42
N VAL A 148 -11.43 -9.51 20.19
CA VAL A 148 -11.33 -10.11 21.52
C VAL A 148 -10.91 -9.03 22.53
N PRO A 149 -11.84 -8.36 23.22
CA PRO A 149 -11.50 -7.32 24.20
C PRO A 149 -10.49 -7.83 25.23
N GLY A 150 -9.37 -7.11 25.42
CA GLY A 150 -8.32 -7.49 26.35
C GLY A 150 -7.46 -8.70 25.90
N GLY A 151 -7.63 -9.19 24.65
CA GLY A 151 -6.92 -10.33 24.12
C GLY A 151 -5.46 -10.05 23.72
N ARG A 152 -4.97 -10.70 22.65
CA ARG A 152 -3.56 -10.61 22.21
C ARG A 152 -3.16 -9.16 21.95
N LYS A 153 -1.91 -8.81 22.28
CA LYS A 153 -1.35 -7.48 21.98
C LYS A 153 -1.21 -7.30 20.48
N CYS A 154 -1.60 -6.13 19.97
CA CYS A 154 -1.40 -5.73 18.60
C CYS A 154 -0.24 -4.72 18.51
N TYR A 155 0.50 -4.73 17.42
CA TYR A 155 1.59 -3.77 17.18
C TYR A 155 1.11 -2.31 17.11
N CYS A 156 -0.19 -2.06 16.92
CA CYS A 156 -0.77 -0.72 16.96
C CYS A 156 -0.90 -0.14 18.39
N GLY A 157 -0.54 -0.92 19.42
CA GLY A 157 -0.61 -0.55 20.83
C GLY A 157 -1.91 -0.95 21.52
N LYS A 158 -2.93 -1.43 20.80
CA LYS A 158 -4.17 -1.96 21.38
C LYS A 158 -4.03 -3.45 21.71
N ALA A 159 -5.05 -4.02 22.35
CA ALA A 159 -5.19 -5.46 22.56
C ALA A 159 -6.49 -5.96 21.91
N GLY A 160 -6.45 -7.20 21.37
CA GLY A 160 -7.59 -7.87 20.81
C GLY A 160 -7.94 -7.54 19.37
N CYS A 161 -7.06 -6.86 18.63
CA CYS A 161 -7.27 -6.53 17.23
C CYS A 161 -7.35 -7.78 16.34
N ALA A 162 -8.15 -7.72 15.29
CA ALA A 162 -8.28 -8.78 14.27
C ALA A 162 -6.91 -9.21 13.69
N ASP A 163 -6.00 -8.28 13.47
CA ASP A 163 -4.65 -8.54 12.97
C ASP A 163 -3.87 -9.53 13.85
N ALA A 164 -4.00 -9.41 15.17
CA ALA A 164 -3.32 -10.30 16.12
C ALA A 164 -3.84 -11.75 16.10
N TYR A 165 -4.89 -12.05 15.32
CA TYR A 165 -5.48 -13.39 15.20
C TYR A 165 -5.51 -13.89 13.76
N CYS A 166 -5.66 -13.00 12.78
CA CYS A 166 -5.94 -13.34 11.39
C CYS A 166 -4.79 -13.07 10.42
N ALA A 167 -3.77 -12.31 10.83
CA ALA A 167 -2.60 -12.07 10.00
C ALA A 167 -1.72 -13.32 9.88
N ALA A 168 -0.97 -13.46 8.80
CA ALA A 168 -0.05 -14.58 8.61
C ALA A 168 0.99 -14.68 9.72
N SER A 169 1.46 -13.57 10.27
CA SER A 169 2.34 -13.53 11.44
C SER A 169 1.73 -14.21 12.67
N ALA A 170 0.45 -13.98 12.94
CA ALA A 170 -0.26 -14.57 14.07
C ALA A 170 -0.39 -16.10 13.96
N LEU A 171 -0.56 -16.61 12.72
CA LEU A 171 -0.65 -18.05 12.44
C LEU A 171 0.72 -18.77 12.54
N LEU A 172 1.81 -18.04 12.34
CA LEU A 172 3.16 -18.60 12.47
C LEU A 172 3.57 -18.71 13.94
N ASP A 173 3.17 -17.77 14.78
CA ASP A 173 3.48 -17.77 16.23
C ASP A 173 2.78 -18.94 16.95
N GLU A 174 1.61 -19.39 16.48
CA GLU A 174 0.91 -20.55 17.04
C GLU A 174 1.58 -21.91 16.77
N LYS A 175 2.48 -21.99 15.79
CA LYS A 175 3.20 -23.23 15.46
C LYS A 175 4.48 -23.42 16.27
N THR A 176 4.85 -22.45 17.11
CA THR A 176 6.06 -22.46 17.94
C THR A 176 5.78 -22.74 19.42
N GLU A 177 4.52 -22.94 19.80
CA GLU A 177 4.06 -23.45 21.09
C GLU A 177 3.64 -24.94 20.95
#